data_0905d336040717f3f809d3dc46f2c7b5
#
_entry.id   0905d336040717f3f809d3dc46f2c7b5
#
_cell.length_a   1.000
_cell.length_b   1.000
_cell.length_c   1.000
_cell.angle_alpha   90.00
_cell.angle_beta   90.00
_cell.angle_gamma   90.00
#
_symmetry.space_group_name_H-M   'P 1'
#
loop_
_entity.id
_entity.type
_entity.pdbx_description
1 polymer ?
#
loop_
_entity_poly.entity_id
_entity_poly.type
_entity_poly.pdbx_seq_one_letter_code
_entity_poly.pdbx_strand_id
1 'polypeptide(L)'
;AEAGAHVIVMARRKDQLDGVVAAMTDAGHSAEALVGNLADIEATSAAIDAIRPLDVFVNSAGMARHSPATETAADDFDAVMNVNLRGAYFASQAVAKAMIADGRPGSIINISSQMAVVGGVDRAVYCASKHAVEGFTKSMAIELGPHRIRVNTVCPTFIRTPLTEQTFSQPARVKWIEEKIKLGRVGEVEDIMGAVQFLA
;
A
#
# COMPACT_ATOMS: atom_id res chain seq x y z
N ALA A 1 13.77 -5.83 4.12
CA ALA A 1 15.21 -5.77 4.48
C ALA A 1 15.64 -7.07 5.16
N GLU A 2 14.99 -7.54 6.22
CA GLU A 2 15.36 -8.77 6.96
C GLU A 2 15.48 -10.03 6.08
N ALA A 3 14.72 -10.09 4.98
CA ALA A 3 14.83 -11.17 3.98
C ALA A 3 16.01 -11.01 3.00
N GLY A 4 16.93 -10.06 3.22
CA GLY A 4 18.10 -9.81 2.41
C GLY A 4 17.89 -8.90 1.20
N ALA A 5 16.73 -8.27 1.05
CA ALA A 5 16.48 -7.31 -0.01
C ALA A 5 17.14 -5.95 0.27
N HIS A 6 17.66 -5.30 -0.77
CA HIS A 6 17.90 -3.88 -0.74
C HIS A 6 16.56 -3.15 -0.85
N VAL A 7 16.23 -2.26 0.09
CA VAL A 7 14.90 -1.63 0.20
C VAL A 7 14.98 -0.14 -0.07
N ILE A 8 14.25 0.33 -1.06
CA ILE A 8 14.07 1.77 -1.31
C ILE A 8 12.72 2.17 -0.73
N VAL A 9 12.74 3.00 0.31
CA VAL A 9 11.54 3.45 1.01
C VAL A 9 11.11 4.80 0.46
N MET A 10 9.92 4.86 -0.13
CA MET A 10 9.39 6.11 -0.69
C MET A 10 8.26 6.68 0.18
N ALA A 11 8.38 7.94 0.57
CA ALA A 11 7.32 8.71 1.24
C ALA A 11 7.53 10.22 1.06
N ARG A 12 6.55 11.02 1.53
CA ARG A 12 6.56 12.48 1.39
C ARG A 12 7.44 13.19 2.41
N ARG A 13 7.62 12.61 3.60
CA ARG A 13 8.29 13.25 4.74
C ARG A 13 9.70 12.71 4.89
N LYS A 14 10.66 13.56 4.56
CA LYS A 14 12.08 13.19 4.57
C LYS A 14 12.55 12.75 5.95
N ASP A 15 12.19 13.48 7.00
CA ASP A 15 12.55 13.18 8.39
C ASP A 15 12.14 11.77 8.83
N GLN A 16 10.94 11.37 8.44
CA GLN A 16 10.44 10.02 8.74
C GLN A 16 11.15 8.95 7.92
N LEU A 17 11.43 9.22 6.64
CA LEU A 17 12.19 8.32 5.79
C LEU A 17 13.60 8.10 6.34
N ASP A 18 14.29 9.18 6.70
CA ASP A 18 15.63 9.11 7.26
C ASP A 18 15.65 8.26 8.55
N GLY A 19 14.63 8.40 9.42
CA GLY A 19 14.50 7.57 10.62
C GLY A 19 14.27 6.08 10.32
N VAL A 20 13.45 5.77 9.32
CA VAL A 20 13.19 4.37 8.91
C VAL A 20 14.44 3.75 8.29
N VAL A 21 15.13 4.48 7.40
CA VAL A 21 16.36 4.01 6.76
C VAL A 21 17.47 3.82 7.80
N ALA A 22 17.62 4.76 8.74
CA ALA A 22 18.59 4.63 9.82
C ALA A 22 18.33 3.35 10.65
N ALA A 23 17.08 3.11 11.06
CA ALA A 23 16.73 1.90 11.80
C ALA A 23 17.04 0.61 11.04
N MET A 24 16.83 0.58 9.71
CA MET A 24 17.18 -0.56 8.86
C MET A 24 18.69 -0.75 8.77
N THR A 25 19.44 0.32 8.56
CA THR A 25 20.91 0.25 8.41
C THR A 25 21.61 -0.06 9.72
N ASP A 26 21.14 0.45 10.85
CA ASP A 26 21.64 0.12 12.19
C ASP A 26 21.40 -1.36 12.54
N ALA A 27 20.34 -1.96 12.01
CA ALA A 27 20.08 -3.39 12.08
C ALA A 27 20.91 -4.24 11.07
N GLY A 28 21.79 -3.61 10.30
CA GLY A 28 22.68 -4.29 9.32
C GLY A 28 22.02 -4.56 7.96
N HIS A 29 20.88 -3.92 7.66
CA HIS A 29 20.18 -4.09 6.37
C HIS A 29 20.54 -2.98 5.38
N SER A 30 20.31 -3.25 4.09
CA SER A 30 20.52 -2.29 3.01
C SER A 30 19.23 -1.54 2.72
N ALA A 31 19.24 -0.21 2.87
CA ALA A 31 18.08 0.62 2.60
C ALA A 31 18.45 2.02 2.13
N GLU A 32 17.57 2.64 1.33
CA GLU A 32 17.67 4.01 0.84
C GLU A 32 16.34 4.76 0.96
N ALA A 33 16.42 6.08 1.13
CA ALA A 33 15.27 6.97 1.19
C ALA A 33 15.01 7.62 -0.17
N LEU A 34 13.77 7.58 -0.64
CA LEU A 34 13.30 8.27 -1.83
C LEU A 34 12.14 9.21 -1.46
N VAL A 35 12.39 10.51 -1.47
CA VAL A 35 11.30 11.47 -1.20
C VAL A 35 10.39 11.57 -2.43
N GLY A 36 9.09 11.29 -2.25
CA GLY A 36 8.13 11.36 -3.34
C GLY A 36 6.69 11.36 -2.85
N ASN A 37 5.80 11.78 -3.75
CA ASN A 37 4.36 11.83 -3.51
C ASN A 37 3.64 11.02 -4.59
N LEU A 38 3.03 9.92 -4.20
CA LEU A 38 2.34 9.01 -5.12
C LEU A 38 1.20 9.69 -5.93
N ALA A 39 0.65 10.79 -5.41
CA ALA A 39 -0.35 11.58 -6.11
C ALA A 39 0.24 12.41 -7.27
N ASP A 40 1.55 12.65 -7.28
CA ASP A 40 2.29 13.27 -8.37
C ASP A 40 2.81 12.17 -9.32
N ILE A 41 2.07 11.93 -10.39
CA ILE A 41 2.34 10.81 -11.30
C ILE A 41 3.63 10.98 -12.06
N GLU A 42 3.91 12.20 -12.53
CA GLU A 42 5.11 12.48 -13.33
C GLU A 42 6.37 12.33 -12.49
N ALA A 43 6.40 12.95 -11.31
CA ALA A 43 7.50 12.81 -10.38
C ALA A 43 7.69 11.37 -9.90
N THR A 44 6.60 10.63 -9.65
CA THR A 44 6.65 9.21 -9.26
C THR A 44 7.23 8.35 -10.39
N SER A 45 6.81 8.56 -11.63
CA SER A 45 7.34 7.83 -12.79
C SER A 45 8.83 8.09 -12.98
N ALA A 46 9.25 9.35 -12.93
CA ALA A 46 10.67 9.72 -13.04
C ALA A 46 11.52 9.12 -11.91
N ALA A 47 10.98 9.11 -10.68
CA ALA A 47 11.66 8.52 -9.53
C ALA A 47 11.82 7.00 -9.69
N ILE A 48 10.81 6.29 -10.19
CA ILE A 48 10.87 4.85 -10.49
C ILE A 48 11.91 4.57 -11.58
N ASP A 49 11.94 5.36 -12.62
CA ASP A 49 12.93 5.20 -13.69
C ASP A 49 14.38 5.42 -13.20
N ALA A 50 14.58 6.30 -12.21
CA ALA A 50 15.90 6.60 -11.66
C ALA A 50 16.48 5.49 -10.76
N ILE A 51 15.61 4.62 -10.18
CA ILE A 51 16.00 3.56 -9.24
C ILE A 51 16.02 2.15 -9.85
N ARG A 52 15.94 2.06 -11.17
CA ARG A 52 15.99 0.77 -11.89
C ARG A 52 17.36 0.08 -11.73
N PRO A 53 17.43 -1.26 -11.76
CA PRO A 53 16.30 -2.20 -11.96
C PRO A 53 15.51 -2.48 -10.66
N LEU A 54 14.24 -2.86 -10.83
CA LEU A 54 13.33 -3.23 -9.74
C LEU A 54 12.88 -4.68 -9.88
N ASP A 55 12.90 -5.43 -8.78
CA ASP A 55 12.41 -6.82 -8.72
C ASP A 55 11.02 -6.90 -8.07
N VAL A 56 10.79 -6.07 -7.04
CA VAL A 56 9.55 -6.07 -6.27
C VAL A 56 9.10 -4.64 -6.00
N PHE A 57 7.81 -4.40 -6.17
CA PHE A 57 7.17 -3.16 -5.76
C PHE A 57 6.05 -3.44 -4.77
N VAL A 58 6.13 -2.84 -3.58
CA VAL A 58 5.08 -2.91 -2.57
C VAL A 58 4.43 -1.53 -2.43
N ASN A 59 3.22 -1.39 -2.91
CA ASN A 59 2.43 -0.17 -2.73
C ASN A 59 1.66 -0.23 -1.42
N SER A 60 2.20 0.36 -0.38
CA SER A 60 1.55 0.53 0.93
C SER A 60 0.99 1.94 1.15
N ALA A 61 1.08 2.83 0.15
CA ALA A 61 0.52 4.16 0.27
C ALA A 61 -1.00 4.11 0.30
N GLY A 62 -1.58 4.86 1.23
CA GLY A 62 -3.02 4.95 1.35
C GLY A 62 -3.44 5.99 2.38
N MET A 63 -4.68 6.42 2.25
CA MET A 63 -5.32 7.31 3.21
C MET A 63 -6.80 6.97 3.35
N ALA A 64 -7.38 7.43 4.44
CA ALA A 64 -8.80 7.31 4.68
C ALA A 64 -9.34 8.65 5.21
N ARG A 65 -10.52 9.03 4.71
CA ARG A 65 -11.36 10.09 5.26
C ARG A 65 -12.74 9.48 5.43
N HIS A 66 -13.21 9.48 6.67
CA HIS A 66 -14.44 8.78 7.03
C HIS A 66 -15.56 9.79 7.31
N SER A 67 -16.70 9.58 6.67
CA SER A 67 -17.93 10.36 6.85
C SER A 67 -19.14 9.51 6.51
N PRO A 68 -20.32 9.84 7.03
CA PRO A 68 -21.58 9.29 6.52
C PRO A 68 -21.66 9.47 4.99
N ALA A 69 -22.20 8.50 4.28
CA ALA A 69 -22.26 8.52 2.81
C ALA A 69 -23.02 9.76 2.27
N THR A 70 -23.96 10.28 3.05
CA THR A 70 -24.75 11.49 2.72
C THR A 70 -24.02 12.81 2.99
N GLU A 71 -22.85 12.77 3.67
CA GLU A 71 -22.12 13.95 4.13
C GLU A 71 -20.69 14.00 3.56
N THR A 72 -20.33 13.05 2.70
CA THR A 72 -18.99 13.02 2.10
C THR A 72 -18.74 14.27 1.26
N ALA A 73 -17.74 15.05 1.63
CA ALA A 73 -17.31 16.21 0.84
C ALA A 73 -16.59 15.75 -0.44
N ALA A 74 -16.76 16.50 -1.54
CA ALA A 74 -16.10 16.21 -2.81
C ALA A 74 -14.57 16.19 -2.65
N ASP A 75 -14.01 17.14 -1.90
CA ASP A 75 -12.55 17.21 -1.64
C ASP A 75 -12.02 15.97 -0.90
N ASP A 76 -12.84 15.39 -0.01
CA ASP A 76 -12.47 14.16 0.71
C ASP A 76 -12.51 12.94 -0.21
N PHE A 77 -13.53 12.89 -1.08
CA PHE A 77 -13.63 11.89 -2.14
C PHE A 77 -12.38 11.95 -3.05
N ASP A 78 -12.10 13.13 -3.59
CA ASP A 78 -10.97 13.34 -4.52
C ASP A 78 -9.63 13.03 -3.87
N ALA A 79 -9.41 13.46 -2.63
CA ALA A 79 -8.18 13.16 -1.91
C ALA A 79 -7.95 11.65 -1.74
N VAL A 80 -8.98 10.90 -1.32
CA VAL A 80 -8.88 9.44 -1.14
C VAL A 80 -8.66 8.74 -2.48
N MET A 81 -9.46 9.08 -3.50
CA MET A 81 -9.35 8.46 -4.83
C MET A 81 -8.03 8.78 -5.51
N ASN A 82 -7.52 10.00 -5.35
CA ASN A 82 -6.25 10.41 -5.94
C ASN A 82 -5.06 9.61 -5.40
N VAL A 83 -5.01 9.35 -4.09
CA VAL A 83 -3.94 8.55 -3.49
C VAL A 83 -4.17 7.05 -3.68
N ASN A 84 -5.34 6.56 -3.23
CA ASN A 84 -5.59 5.11 -3.11
C ASN A 84 -5.83 4.42 -4.46
N LEU A 85 -6.36 5.14 -5.45
CA LEU A 85 -6.65 4.58 -6.78
C LEU A 85 -5.72 5.14 -7.83
N ARG A 86 -5.80 6.45 -8.10
CA ARG A 86 -5.06 7.05 -9.21
C ARG A 86 -3.54 6.89 -9.01
N GLY A 87 -3.01 7.25 -7.85
CA GLY A 87 -1.59 7.11 -7.55
C GLY A 87 -1.13 5.64 -7.56
N ALA A 88 -1.91 4.74 -6.94
CA ALA A 88 -1.62 3.31 -6.92
C ALA A 88 -1.56 2.70 -8.33
N TYR A 89 -2.52 3.03 -9.19
CA TYR A 89 -2.57 2.55 -10.58
C TYR A 89 -1.35 3.00 -11.38
N PHE A 90 -1.07 4.31 -11.38
CA PHE A 90 0.03 4.86 -12.19
C PHE A 90 1.42 4.48 -11.68
N ALA A 91 1.59 4.32 -10.37
CA ALA A 91 2.84 3.77 -9.83
C ALA A 91 3.03 2.31 -10.25
N SER A 92 1.99 1.48 -10.15
CA SER A 92 2.03 0.10 -10.64
C SER A 92 2.32 0.04 -12.14
N GLN A 93 1.75 0.95 -12.94
CA GLN A 93 2.01 1.06 -14.38
C GLN A 93 3.46 1.46 -14.67
N ALA A 94 4.01 2.43 -13.95
CA ALA A 94 5.40 2.88 -14.13
C ALA A 94 6.39 1.76 -13.81
N VAL A 95 6.17 1.06 -12.69
CA VAL A 95 6.97 -0.12 -12.32
C VAL A 95 6.88 -1.22 -13.37
N ALA A 96 5.67 -1.54 -13.84
CA ALA A 96 5.49 -2.55 -14.88
C ALA A 96 6.23 -2.19 -16.17
N LYS A 97 6.15 -0.92 -16.60
CA LYS A 97 6.92 -0.43 -17.76
C LYS A 97 8.43 -0.57 -17.56
N ALA A 98 8.93 -0.23 -16.36
CA ALA A 98 10.35 -0.37 -16.04
C ALA A 98 10.80 -1.85 -16.09
N MET A 99 10.06 -2.76 -15.47
CA MET A 99 10.35 -4.20 -15.49
C MET A 99 10.32 -4.77 -16.93
N ILE A 100 9.35 -4.38 -17.74
CA ILE A 100 9.25 -4.81 -19.13
C ILE A 100 10.44 -4.29 -19.95
N ALA A 101 10.80 -3.01 -19.80
CA ALA A 101 11.92 -2.40 -20.51
C ALA A 101 13.27 -3.03 -20.13
N ASP A 102 13.41 -3.49 -18.89
CA ASP A 102 14.60 -4.21 -18.40
C ASP A 102 14.60 -5.71 -18.77
N GLY A 103 13.50 -6.23 -19.35
CA GLY A 103 13.33 -7.65 -19.67
C GLY A 103 13.32 -8.56 -18.44
N ARG A 104 13.00 -8.03 -17.25
CA ARG A 104 13.07 -8.71 -15.96
C ARG A 104 11.69 -9.19 -15.48
N PRO A 105 11.60 -10.39 -14.91
CA PRO A 105 10.43 -10.78 -14.14
C PRO A 105 10.30 -9.91 -12.91
N GLY A 106 9.10 -9.82 -12.33
CA GLY A 106 8.91 -9.03 -11.12
C GLY A 106 7.63 -9.32 -10.37
N SER A 107 7.47 -8.64 -9.25
CA SER A 107 6.26 -8.72 -8.44
C SER A 107 5.77 -7.32 -8.03
N ILE A 108 4.49 -7.07 -8.28
CA ILE A 108 3.78 -5.87 -7.84
C ILE A 108 2.76 -6.30 -6.78
N ILE A 109 2.85 -5.71 -5.58
CA ILE A 109 2.00 -6.04 -4.44
C ILE A 109 1.30 -4.78 -3.95
N ASN A 110 -0.01 -4.72 -4.09
CA ASN A 110 -0.81 -3.60 -3.57
C ASN A 110 -1.39 -3.95 -2.19
N ILE A 111 -1.11 -3.14 -1.18
CA ILE A 111 -1.78 -3.28 0.12
C ILE A 111 -3.18 -2.70 0.00
N SER A 112 -4.14 -3.60 -0.10
CA SER A 112 -5.55 -3.31 -0.20
C SER A 112 -6.20 -3.24 1.20
N SER A 113 -7.34 -3.86 1.40
CA SER A 113 -8.05 -3.92 2.68
C SER A 113 -9.14 -4.99 2.63
N GLN A 114 -9.57 -5.53 3.77
CA GLN A 114 -10.84 -6.26 3.82
C GLN A 114 -12.01 -5.42 3.29
N MET A 115 -11.92 -4.08 3.37
CA MET A 115 -12.92 -3.16 2.82
C MET A 115 -12.99 -3.18 1.28
N ALA A 116 -12.16 -3.96 0.63
CA ALA A 116 -12.25 -4.24 -0.80
C ALA A 116 -13.20 -5.43 -1.13
N VAL A 117 -13.72 -6.11 -0.13
CA VAL A 117 -14.65 -7.25 -0.28
C VAL A 117 -15.92 -7.12 0.58
N VAL A 118 -15.92 -6.19 1.54
CA VAL A 118 -17.07 -5.88 2.41
C VAL A 118 -17.28 -4.37 2.52
N GLY A 119 -18.46 -3.97 2.96
CA GLY A 119 -18.77 -2.57 3.31
C GLY A 119 -18.43 -2.25 4.76
N GLY A 120 -18.40 -0.96 5.09
CA GLY A 120 -18.25 -0.48 6.46
C GLY A 120 -18.97 0.86 6.65
N VAL A 121 -19.46 1.10 7.87
CA VAL A 121 -20.10 2.36 8.24
C VAL A 121 -19.10 3.51 8.08
N ASP A 122 -19.53 4.62 7.51
CA ASP A 122 -18.72 5.82 7.23
C ASP A 122 -17.50 5.59 6.32
N ARG A 123 -17.53 4.54 5.49
CA ARG A 123 -16.36 4.12 4.71
C ARG A 123 -16.63 4.01 3.21
N ALA A 124 -17.72 4.59 2.69
CA ALA A 124 -18.16 4.41 1.31
C ALA A 124 -17.03 4.70 0.29
N VAL A 125 -16.36 5.85 0.38
CA VAL A 125 -15.28 6.23 -0.53
C VAL A 125 -14.05 5.34 -0.37
N TYR A 126 -13.67 5.03 0.87
CA TYR A 126 -12.55 4.14 1.13
C TYR A 126 -12.80 2.73 0.57
N CYS A 127 -14.00 2.17 0.80
CA CYS A 127 -14.39 0.89 0.21
C CYS A 127 -14.34 0.94 -1.31
N ALA A 128 -14.91 1.97 -1.94
CA ALA A 128 -14.86 2.15 -3.39
C ALA A 128 -13.43 2.14 -3.92
N SER A 129 -12.52 2.90 -3.26
CA SER A 129 -11.12 2.95 -3.66
C SER A 129 -10.43 1.59 -3.57
N LYS A 130 -10.70 0.82 -2.51
CA LYS A 130 -10.07 -0.50 -2.31
C LYS A 130 -10.66 -1.59 -3.22
N HIS A 131 -11.98 -1.56 -3.52
CA HIS A 131 -12.58 -2.40 -4.56
C HIS A 131 -11.96 -2.12 -5.94
N ALA A 132 -11.71 -0.85 -6.25
CA ALA A 132 -11.06 -0.47 -7.52
C ALA A 132 -9.62 -1.01 -7.60
N VAL A 133 -8.87 -1.01 -6.49
CA VAL A 133 -7.52 -1.62 -6.42
C VAL A 133 -7.58 -3.11 -6.75
N GLU A 134 -8.55 -3.85 -6.20
CA GLU A 134 -8.75 -5.27 -6.55
C GLU A 134 -9.06 -5.45 -8.04
N GLY A 135 -9.90 -4.57 -8.59
CA GLY A 135 -10.28 -4.61 -10.00
C GLY A 135 -9.07 -4.46 -10.94
N PHE A 136 -8.31 -3.39 -10.80
CA PHE A 136 -7.16 -3.17 -11.67
C PHE A 136 -6.02 -4.18 -11.43
N THR A 137 -5.81 -4.64 -10.19
CA THR A 137 -4.81 -5.66 -9.88
C THR A 137 -5.07 -6.96 -10.67
N LYS A 138 -6.31 -7.42 -10.71
CA LYS A 138 -6.70 -8.61 -11.49
C LYS A 138 -6.47 -8.45 -12.98
N SER A 139 -6.82 -7.29 -13.54
CA SER A 139 -6.59 -6.97 -14.94
C SER A 139 -5.10 -6.94 -15.29
N MET A 140 -4.32 -6.17 -14.48
CA MET A 140 -2.86 -6.09 -14.67
C MET A 140 -2.17 -7.45 -14.52
N ALA A 141 -2.65 -8.33 -13.63
CA ALA A 141 -2.09 -9.67 -13.49
C ALA A 141 -2.23 -10.50 -14.78
N ILE A 142 -3.36 -10.37 -15.49
CA ILE A 142 -3.58 -11.04 -16.78
C ILE A 142 -2.70 -10.42 -17.86
N GLU A 143 -2.69 -9.09 -17.96
CA GLU A 143 -1.97 -8.36 -19.01
C GLU A 143 -0.44 -8.50 -18.87
N LEU A 144 0.09 -8.53 -17.65
CA LEU A 144 1.52 -8.57 -17.36
C LEU A 144 2.09 -9.98 -17.22
N GLY A 145 1.24 -11.01 -17.14
CA GLY A 145 1.66 -12.42 -17.08
C GLY A 145 2.63 -12.83 -18.20
N PRO A 146 2.41 -12.49 -19.48
CA PRO A 146 3.35 -12.77 -20.57
C PRO A 146 4.76 -12.19 -20.36
N HIS A 147 4.87 -11.12 -19.57
CA HIS A 147 6.14 -10.49 -19.18
C HIS A 147 6.75 -11.08 -17.90
N ARG A 148 6.15 -12.16 -17.34
CA ARG A 148 6.56 -12.78 -16.08
C ARG A 148 6.50 -11.84 -14.89
N ILE A 149 5.58 -10.87 -14.89
CA ILE A 149 5.30 -9.94 -13.81
C ILE A 149 4.02 -10.38 -13.12
N ARG A 150 4.12 -10.68 -11.82
CA ARG A 150 2.97 -11.03 -10.98
C ARG A 150 2.39 -9.75 -10.37
N VAL A 151 1.07 -9.67 -10.26
CA VAL A 151 0.39 -8.54 -9.61
C VAL A 151 -0.63 -9.10 -8.62
N ASN A 152 -0.47 -8.74 -7.35
CA ASN A 152 -1.27 -9.28 -6.26
C ASN A 152 -1.71 -8.20 -5.28
N THR A 153 -2.67 -8.52 -4.44
CA THR A 153 -3.08 -7.71 -3.28
C THR A 153 -2.89 -8.47 -1.98
N VAL A 154 -2.64 -7.74 -0.91
CA VAL A 154 -2.82 -8.20 0.46
C VAL A 154 -3.94 -7.37 1.06
N CYS A 155 -4.94 -8.04 1.67
CA CYS A 155 -6.17 -7.41 2.18
C CYS A 155 -6.25 -7.49 3.71
N PRO A 156 -5.48 -6.67 4.44
CA PRO A 156 -5.51 -6.67 5.90
C PRO A 156 -6.86 -6.22 6.44
N THR A 157 -7.19 -6.70 7.63
CA THR A 157 -8.23 -6.10 8.47
C THR A 157 -7.63 -5.00 9.35
N PHE A 158 -7.90 -4.99 10.64
CA PHE A 158 -7.40 -3.98 11.56
C PHE A 158 -5.97 -4.30 11.99
N ILE A 159 -5.02 -3.51 11.49
CA ILE A 159 -3.59 -3.58 11.84
C ILE A 159 -3.24 -2.31 12.62
N ARG A 160 -2.45 -2.46 13.68
CA ARG A 160 -1.96 -1.32 14.48
C ARG A 160 -0.92 -0.53 13.69
N THR A 161 -1.31 0.66 13.27
CA THR A 161 -0.48 1.58 12.48
C THR A 161 -0.88 3.03 12.81
N PRO A 162 -0.07 4.04 12.46
CA PRO A 162 -0.49 5.43 12.59
C PRO A 162 -1.83 5.77 11.91
N LEU A 163 -2.18 5.09 10.82
CA LEU A 163 -3.47 5.28 10.14
C LEU A 163 -4.66 4.84 10.98
N THR A 164 -4.48 3.85 11.85
CA THR A 164 -5.54 3.26 12.68
C THR A 164 -5.53 3.74 14.14
N GLU A 165 -4.57 4.57 14.52
CA GLU A 165 -4.37 5.04 15.89
C GLU A 165 -5.63 5.73 16.45
N GLN A 166 -6.28 6.59 15.68
CA GLN A 166 -7.53 7.24 16.09
C GLN A 166 -8.65 6.23 16.36
N THR A 167 -8.68 5.11 15.65
CA THR A 167 -9.63 4.02 15.90
C THR A 167 -9.32 3.33 17.22
N PHE A 168 -8.05 3.09 17.51
CA PHE A 168 -7.59 2.36 18.70
C PHE A 168 -7.52 3.23 19.96
N SER A 169 -7.61 4.55 19.83
CA SER A 169 -7.75 5.44 21.00
C SER A 169 -9.13 5.37 21.66
N GLN A 170 -10.10 4.65 21.08
CA GLN A 170 -11.45 4.48 21.58
C GLN A 170 -11.67 3.07 22.16
N PRO A 171 -11.62 2.85 23.48
CA PRO A 171 -11.67 1.50 24.08
C PRO A 171 -12.91 0.67 23.68
N ALA A 172 -14.08 1.32 23.62
CA ALA A 172 -15.31 0.63 23.19
C ALA A 172 -15.23 0.12 21.75
N ARG A 173 -14.54 0.86 20.88
CA ARG A 173 -14.36 0.48 19.49
C ARG A 173 -13.33 -0.65 19.36
N VAL A 174 -12.28 -0.62 20.15
CA VAL A 174 -11.30 -1.71 20.22
C VAL A 174 -11.98 -3.01 20.63
N LYS A 175 -12.74 -2.98 21.74
CA LYS A 175 -13.49 -4.14 22.21
C LYS A 175 -14.43 -4.70 21.12
N TRP A 176 -15.17 -3.84 20.46
CA TRP A 176 -16.06 -4.24 19.35
C TRP A 176 -15.29 -4.87 18.19
N ILE A 177 -14.11 -4.34 17.83
CA ILE A 177 -13.25 -4.89 16.77
C ILE A 177 -12.76 -6.28 17.18
N GLU A 178 -12.23 -6.44 18.38
CA GLU A 178 -11.69 -7.72 18.90
C GLU A 178 -12.76 -8.80 18.96
N GLU A 179 -13.99 -8.46 19.35
CA GLU A 179 -15.12 -9.39 19.32
C GLU A 179 -15.45 -9.91 17.90
N LYS A 180 -15.16 -9.13 16.85
CA LYS A 180 -15.37 -9.52 15.45
C LYS A 180 -14.21 -10.33 14.88
N ILE A 181 -13.00 -10.10 15.37
CA ILE A 181 -11.80 -10.82 14.94
C ILE A 181 -11.71 -12.14 15.70
N LYS A 182 -11.80 -13.26 14.99
CA LYS A 182 -11.83 -14.60 15.62
C LYS A 182 -10.53 -14.96 16.37
N LEU A 183 -9.42 -14.31 16.05
CA LEU A 183 -8.16 -14.43 16.80
C LEU A 183 -8.18 -13.66 18.13
N GLY A 184 -9.24 -12.88 18.43
CA GLY A 184 -9.39 -12.14 19.68
C GLY A 184 -8.41 -10.98 19.88
N ARG A 185 -7.71 -10.56 18.84
CA ARG A 185 -6.80 -9.41 18.87
C ARG A 185 -6.77 -8.69 17.53
N VAL A 186 -6.40 -7.42 17.54
CA VAL A 186 -6.00 -6.71 16.33
C VAL A 186 -4.65 -7.24 15.83
N GLY A 187 -4.38 -7.04 14.53
CA GLY A 187 -3.09 -7.43 13.94
C GLY A 187 -2.02 -6.38 14.20
N GLU A 188 -0.77 -6.84 14.18
CA GLU A 188 0.43 -6.00 14.14
C GLU A 188 1.02 -6.05 12.72
N VAL A 189 2.00 -5.18 12.42
CA VAL A 189 2.62 -5.12 11.08
C VAL A 189 3.28 -6.45 10.73
N GLU A 190 3.84 -7.15 11.69
CA GLU A 190 4.50 -8.44 11.56
C GLU A 190 3.55 -9.55 11.08
N ASP A 191 2.26 -9.47 11.40
CA ASP A 191 1.26 -10.42 10.93
C ASP A 191 1.07 -10.39 9.39
N ILE A 192 1.49 -9.31 8.73
CA ILE A 192 1.37 -9.10 7.29
C ILE A 192 2.68 -9.41 6.54
N MET A 193 3.82 -9.30 7.22
CA MET A 193 5.14 -9.43 6.60
C MET A 193 5.31 -10.75 5.85
N GLY A 194 4.87 -11.86 6.43
CA GLY A 194 4.96 -13.17 5.80
C GLY A 194 4.20 -13.27 4.46
N ALA A 195 3.01 -12.66 4.38
CA ALA A 195 2.23 -12.62 3.13
C ALA A 195 2.93 -11.77 2.05
N VAL A 196 3.47 -10.62 2.43
CA VAL A 196 4.22 -9.75 1.50
C VAL A 196 5.48 -10.46 1.02
N GLN A 197 6.24 -11.10 1.92
CA GLN A 197 7.45 -11.85 1.58
C GLN A 197 7.16 -13.04 0.67
N PHE A 198 6.07 -13.78 0.90
CA PHE A 198 5.63 -14.88 0.04
C PHE A 198 5.29 -14.41 -1.38
N LEU A 199 4.70 -13.23 -1.52
CA LEU A 199 4.32 -12.65 -2.81
C LEU A 199 5.48 -11.93 -3.49
N ALA A 200 6.52 -11.55 -2.79
CA ALA A 200 7.72 -10.92 -3.34
C ALA A 200 8.57 -11.92 -4.13
#